data_a6f855ce982a6185800f4a8f4444e99e
#
_entry.id   a6f855ce982a6185800f4a8f4444e99e
#
_cell.length_a   1.000
_cell.length_b   1.000
_cell.length_c   1.000
_cell.angle_alpha   90.00
_cell.angle_beta   90.00
_cell.angle_gamma   90.00
#
_symmetry.space_group_name_H-M   'P 1'
#
loop_
_entity.id
_entity.type
_entity.pdbx_description
1 polymer ?
#
loop_
_entity_poly.entity_id
_entity_poly.type
_entity_poly.pdbx_seq_one_letter_code
_entity_poly.pdbx_strand_id
1 'polypeptide(L)'
;MQQRYRLKWESTLCLVVLLMVVLSACGNAASNNQTNDKTSTNDPSGQSKTVVMREYTDATGNKISIPANPQRVVTTQYLDAMLALGVKPAGAASHLLEGDYLKGKIDGIADIGNPTNVEKVLELQPDLIITTEDTTPEVKEQLEKIAPTVVVSFGDGDVFEQLRDVAAVLGKDKEAEQWIASFDKKAGEGRKKLAGKFKKDETVTIYMTYGKDVLRVYGARNVGHVIYRSLALNPPEYIRQKLEKDPKFNFVYDSISMEKLPELSGDRIIMLVYDEATKDGMLKQIEQSALWRNLPAVKNHKVYFIKADPWFTYSPLAIDKSLDEAVNMLSVDPK
;
A
#
# COMPACT_ATOMS: atom_id res chain seq x y z
N MET A 1 -35.26 36.99 14.75
CA MET A 1 -34.86 37.65 15.98
C MET A 1 -33.37 37.47 16.16
N GLN A 2 -32.68 38.61 16.11
CA GLN A 2 -31.23 38.71 16.30
C GLN A 2 -30.85 38.50 17.76
N GLN A 3 -29.66 38.00 18.05
CA GLN A 3 -28.74 38.67 18.97
C GLN A 3 -27.31 38.20 18.76
N ARG A 4 -26.53 39.18 18.32
CA ARG A 4 -25.05 39.16 18.30
C ARG A 4 -24.57 39.45 19.73
N TYR A 5 -23.50 38.80 20.17
CA TYR A 5 -22.62 39.33 21.21
C TYR A 5 -21.16 39.40 20.69
N ARG A 6 -20.75 40.66 20.46
CA ARG A 6 -19.35 41.05 20.44
C ARG A 6 -18.97 41.37 21.88
N LEU A 7 -17.82 40.94 22.34
CA LEU A 7 -17.15 41.59 23.44
C LEU A 7 -15.67 41.73 23.16
N LYS A 8 -15.24 42.94 23.49
CA LYS A 8 -14.06 43.69 23.14
C LYS A 8 -12.79 43.24 23.85
N TRP A 9 -11.72 43.49 23.16
CA TRP A 9 -10.34 43.69 23.49
C TRP A 9 -10.12 44.74 24.59
N GLU A 10 -9.24 44.45 25.55
CA GLU A 10 -8.46 45.46 26.24
C GLU A 10 -7.11 44.88 26.68
N SER A 11 -6.10 45.61 26.36
CA SER A 11 -4.69 45.46 26.64
C SER A 11 -4.38 45.78 28.11
N THR A 12 -3.40 45.14 28.71
CA THR A 12 -2.55 45.77 29.68
C THR A 12 -1.14 45.16 29.68
N LEU A 13 -0.20 46.03 29.35
CA LEU A 13 1.26 45.93 29.37
C LEU A 13 1.75 46.05 30.81
N CYS A 14 2.64 45.21 31.29
CA CYS A 14 3.54 45.55 32.38
C CYS A 14 4.88 44.84 32.25
N LEU A 15 5.86 45.64 32.02
CA LEU A 15 7.31 45.48 31.97
C LEU A 15 7.89 45.48 33.36
N VAL A 16 8.68 44.47 33.80
CA VAL A 16 9.74 44.68 34.78
C VAL A 16 10.94 43.78 34.48
N VAL A 17 12.04 44.43 34.21
CA VAL A 17 13.42 43.95 34.13
C VAL A 17 13.97 43.80 35.53
N LEU A 18 14.65 42.74 35.89
CA LEU A 18 15.81 42.83 36.79
C LEU A 18 16.83 41.70 36.57
N LEU A 19 18.02 42.17 36.31
CA LEU A 19 19.32 41.51 36.20
C LEU A 19 19.83 41.10 37.59
N MET A 20 20.41 39.89 37.77
CA MET A 20 21.58 39.77 38.69
C MET A 20 22.42 38.54 38.35
N VAL A 21 23.66 38.84 38.04
CA VAL A 21 24.83 37.97 37.91
C VAL A 21 25.46 37.79 39.27
N VAL A 22 25.84 36.56 39.65
CA VAL A 22 26.92 36.34 40.63
C VAL A 22 27.75 35.11 40.23
N LEU A 23 29.03 35.37 39.96
CA LEU A 23 30.13 34.43 39.92
C LEU A 23 30.60 34.08 41.35
N SER A 24 31.10 32.87 41.55
CA SER A 24 32.24 32.54 42.45
C SER A 24 32.38 31.00 42.46
N ALA A 25 33.43 30.43 42.21
CA ALA A 25 34.85 30.46 42.40
C ALA A 25 35.32 29.13 43.03
N CYS A 26 36.45 28.68 42.58
CA CYS A 26 37.23 27.49 42.87
C CYS A 26 37.41 27.10 44.36
N GLY A 27 37.57 25.81 44.61
CA GLY A 27 38.18 25.26 45.83
C GLY A 27 38.82 23.90 45.57
N ASN A 28 40.14 23.92 45.47
CA ASN A 28 41.04 22.77 45.34
C ASN A 28 41.49 22.31 46.72
N ALA A 29 41.43 21.03 47.00
CA ALA A 29 42.26 20.42 48.06
C ALA A 29 42.57 18.96 47.76
N ALA A 30 43.84 18.71 47.55
CA ALA A 30 44.42 17.42 47.38
C ALA A 30 44.60 16.69 48.72
N SER A 31 44.47 15.37 48.76
CA SER A 31 45.22 14.49 49.66
C SER A 31 45.40 13.11 49.08
N ASN A 32 46.64 12.69 49.04
CA ASN A 32 47.18 11.39 48.67
C ASN A 32 46.67 10.25 49.54
N ASN A 33 46.47 9.00 48.99
CA ASN A 33 47.43 7.89 49.17
C ASN A 33 46.99 6.57 48.46
N GLN A 34 47.97 6.07 47.70
CA GLN A 34 48.42 4.70 47.49
C GLN A 34 47.55 3.59 46.93
N THR A 35 47.95 3.25 45.72
CA THR A 35 48.29 1.89 45.17
C THR A 35 47.36 0.68 45.44
N ASN A 36 46.73 0.19 44.35
CA ASN A 36 46.94 -1.18 43.95
C ASN A 36 46.66 -1.40 42.46
N ASP A 37 47.66 -1.82 41.75
CA ASP A 37 47.63 -2.35 40.40
C ASP A 37 46.58 -3.45 40.22
N LYS A 38 45.68 -3.27 39.30
CA LYS A 38 45.13 -4.36 38.48
C LYS A 38 44.79 -3.80 37.13
N THR A 39 45.60 -4.19 36.17
CA THR A 39 45.40 -4.09 34.73
C THR A 39 43.97 -4.45 34.36
N SER A 40 43.21 -3.46 33.97
CA SER A 40 41.93 -3.66 33.31
C SER A 40 42.07 -3.13 31.88
N THR A 41 42.18 -4.06 30.97
CA THR A 41 42.12 -3.84 29.54
C THR A 41 40.86 -3.03 29.20
N ASN A 42 41.04 -1.78 28.82
CA ASN A 42 40.03 -0.98 28.19
C ASN A 42 39.72 -1.60 26.83
N ASP A 43 38.53 -2.19 26.69
CA ASP A 43 37.89 -2.50 25.43
C ASP A 43 37.00 -1.30 25.06
N PRO A 44 37.37 -0.49 24.04
CA PRO A 44 36.58 0.65 23.64
C PRO A 44 35.74 0.25 22.41
N SER A 45 34.66 -0.47 22.61
CA SER A 45 33.63 -0.54 21.55
C SER A 45 32.33 -1.16 22.06
N GLY A 46 31.51 -0.35 22.67
CA GLY A 46 30.15 -0.68 23.05
C GLY A 46 29.34 0.60 23.18
N GLN A 47 29.33 1.44 22.17
CA GLN A 47 28.28 2.46 22.09
C GLN A 47 26.96 1.72 21.81
N SER A 48 26.28 1.32 22.87
CA SER A 48 24.84 0.98 22.79
C SER A 48 24.14 2.18 22.20
N LYS A 49 23.83 2.16 20.90
CA LYS A 49 22.98 3.14 20.26
C LYS A 49 21.64 3.09 20.99
N THR A 50 21.36 4.10 21.81
CA THR A 50 20.06 4.25 22.44
C THR A 50 19.02 4.31 21.33
N VAL A 51 18.14 3.30 21.26
CA VAL A 51 17.03 3.29 20.29
C VAL A 51 16.07 4.37 20.73
N VAL A 52 15.88 5.36 19.86
CA VAL A 52 14.88 6.42 20.09
C VAL A 52 13.51 5.81 19.81
N MET A 53 12.63 5.86 20.83
CA MET A 53 11.26 5.39 20.75
C MET A 53 10.31 6.56 20.53
N ARG A 54 9.16 6.32 19.90
CA ARG A 54 8.05 7.26 19.75
C ARG A 54 6.71 6.58 19.98
N GLU A 55 5.71 7.33 20.44
CA GLU A 55 4.34 6.87 20.54
C GLU A 55 3.69 6.87 19.13
N TYR A 56 2.98 5.81 18.80
CA TYR A 56 2.18 5.67 17.60
C TYR A 56 0.79 5.14 17.99
N THR A 57 -0.26 5.69 17.38
CA THR A 57 -1.62 5.19 17.54
C THR A 57 -1.96 4.37 16.32
N ASP A 58 -2.21 3.08 16.50
CA ASP A 58 -2.50 2.15 15.41
C ASP A 58 -3.97 2.23 14.92
N ALA A 59 -4.31 1.48 13.88
CA ALA A 59 -5.66 1.48 13.29
C ALA A 59 -6.75 1.00 14.27
N THR A 60 -6.39 0.28 15.34
CA THR A 60 -7.32 -0.15 16.39
C THR A 60 -7.48 0.89 17.51
N GLY A 61 -6.76 2.01 17.44
CA GLY A 61 -6.75 3.07 18.44
C GLY A 61 -5.79 2.82 19.63
N ASN A 62 -4.99 1.77 19.56
CA ASN A 62 -4.01 1.47 20.62
C ASN A 62 -2.77 2.37 20.46
N LYS A 63 -2.29 2.86 21.61
CA LYS A 63 -1.02 3.60 21.69
C LYS A 63 0.12 2.64 21.95
N ILE A 64 1.08 2.61 21.05
CA ILE A 64 2.20 1.67 21.05
C ILE A 64 3.50 2.46 21.00
N SER A 65 4.46 2.11 21.86
CA SER A 65 5.83 2.65 21.77
C SER A 65 6.61 1.87 20.72
N ILE A 66 7.00 2.52 19.65
CA ILE A 66 7.72 1.92 18.52
C ILE A 66 9.07 2.60 18.30
N PRO A 67 10.07 1.94 17.71
CA PRO A 67 11.30 2.59 17.27
C PRO A 67 11.00 3.74 16.30
N ALA A 68 11.64 4.90 16.51
CA ALA A 68 11.53 6.02 15.58
C ALA A 68 12.13 5.70 14.19
N ASN A 69 13.09 4.78 14.16
CA ASN A 69 13.73 4.28 12.94
C ASN A 69 13.95 2.76 13.05
N PRO A 70 12.93 1.95 12.79
CA PRO A 70 13.02 0.49 12.90
C PRO A 70 14.01 -0.07 11.89
N GLN A 71 14.81 -1.05 12.32
CA GLN A 71 15.90 -1.64 11.53
C GLN A 71 15.59 -3.06 11.07
N ARG A 72 14.75 -3.78 11.80
CA ARG A 72 14.42 -5.18 11.54
C ARG A 72 12.92 -5.40 11.61
N VAL A 73 12.25 -5.04 10.53
CA VAL A 73 10.79 -5.09 10.44
C VAL A 73 10.35 -6.44 9.89
N VAL A 74 9.29 -7.00 10.48
CA VAL A 74 8.55 -8.13 9.92
C VAL A 74 7.15 -7.66 9.55
N THR A 75 6.61 -8.16 8.43
CA THR A 75 5.26 -7.82 7.99
C THR A 75 4.45 -9.04 7.59
N THR A 76 3.16 -9.02 7.95
CA THR A 76 2.20 -10.05 7.52
C THR A 76 1.41 -9.65 6.27
N GLN A 77 1.51 -8.36 5.83
CA GLN A 77 0.69 -7.87 4.71
C GLN A 77 1.37 -6.82 3.80
N TYR A 78 2.21 -5.94 4.29
CA TYR A 78 2.60 -4.70 3.58
C TYR A 78 3.97 -4.75 2.91
N LEU A 79 4.38 -5.92 2.38
CA LEU A 79 5.67 -6.11 1.71
C LEU A 79 5.91 -5.08 0.59
N ASP A 80 4.96 -4.96 -0.32
CA ASP A 80 5.05 -4.05 -1.48
C ASP A 80 5.19 -2.58 -1.06
N ALA A 81 4.41 -2.15 -0.07
CA ALA A 81 4.48 -0.79 0.46
C ALA A 81 5.86 -0.54 1.09
N MET A 82 6.38 -1.48 1.87
CA MET A 82 7.71 -1.37 2.45
C MET A 82 8.80 -1.28 1.38
N LEU A 83 8.73 -2.13 0.36
CA LEU A 83 9.68 -2.11 -0.76
C LEU A 83 9.58 -0.81 -1.57
N ALA A 84 8.38 -0.28 -1.78
CA ALA A 84 8.17 1.02 -2.43
C ALA A 84 8.78 2.18 -1.64
N LEU A 85 8.79 2.07 -0.30
CA LEU A 85 9.43 3.02 0.61
C LEU A 85 10.95 2.82 0.76
N GLY A 86 11.53 1.86 0.04
CA GLY A 86 12.94 1.51 0.13
C GLY A 86 13.31 0.74 1.41
N VAL A 87 12.32 0.17 2.10
CA VAL A 87 12.52 -0.63 3.31
C VAL A 87 12.35 -2.11 2.97
N LYS A 88 13.40 -2.90 3.16
CA LYS A 88 13.37 -4.35 2.98
C LYS A 88 13.09 -5.02 4.32
N PRO A 89 11.95 -5.71 4.50
CA PRO A 89 11.67 -6.40 5.76
C PRO A 89 12.61 -7.60 5.97
N ALA A 90 12.80 -7.98 7.23
CA ALA A 90 13.54 -9.19 7.60
C ALA A 90 12.72 -10.45 7.26
N GLY A 91 11.40 -10.37 7.34
CA GLY A 91 10.48 -11.45 7.00
C GLY A 91 9.12 -10.95 6.54
N ALA A 92 8.48 -11.74 5.69
CA ALA A 92 7.14 -11.47 5.17
C ALA A 92 6.32 -12.77 5.07
N ALA A 93 4.98 -12.66 5.10
CA ALA A 93 4.10 -13.81 4.93
C ALA A 93 4.27 -14.45 3.55
N SER A 94 4.14 -15.79 3.46
CA SER A 94 4.43 -16.55 2.24
C SER A 94 3.72 -16.03 1.00
N HIS A 95 2.43 -15.72 1.11
CA HIS A 95 1.62 -15.24 -0.02
C HIS A 95 2.07 -13.89 -0.60
N LEU A 96 2.87 -13.11 0.16
CA LEU A 96 3.42 -11.84 -0.29
C LEU A 96 4.74 -12.02 -1.07
N LEU A 97 5.37 -13.18 -0.96
CA LEU A 97 6.63 -13.50 -1.62
C LEU A 97 6.43 -14.10 -3.01
N GLU A 98 5.19 -14.17 -3.44
CA GLU A 98 4.78 -14.66 -4.75
C GLU A 98 4.65 -13.48 -5.73
N GLY A 99 4.74 -13.76 -7.02
CA GLY A 99 4.54 -12.77 -8.08
C GLY A 99 5.81 -12.43 -8.86
N ASP A 100 5.68 -12.50 -10.17
CA ASP A 100 6.81 -12.27 -11.10
C ASP A 100 7.36 -10.84 -11.02
N TYR A 101 6.53 -9.86 -10.68
CA TYR A 101 6.92 -8.45 -10.56
C TYR A 101 7.81 -8.15 -9.33
N LEU A 102 7.89 -9.11 -8.39
CA LEU A 102 8.74 -9.02 -7.19
C LEU A 102 10.13 -9.65 -7.37
N LYS A 103 10.37 -10.35 -8.48
CA LYS A 103 11.66 -11.01 -8.75
C LYS A 103 12.83 -10.04 -8.59
N GLY A 104 13.85 -10.47 -7.83
CA GLY A 104 15.04 -9.67 -7.51
C GLY A 104 14.84 -8.61 -6.42
N LYS A 105 13.61 -8.37 -5.96
CA LYS A 105 13.32 -7.42 -4.87
C LYS A 105 13.21 -8.09 -3.51
N ILE A 106 12.83 -9.36 -3.49
CA ILE A 106 12.52 -10.15 -2.28
C ILE A 106 13.65 -11.08 -1.83
N ASP A 107 14.77 -11.11 -2.54
CA ASP A 107 15.94 -11.94 -2.18
C ASP A 107 16.39 -11.65 -0.74
N GLY A 108 16.50 -12.71 0.10
CA GLY A 108 16.92 -12.59 1.49
C GLY A 108 15.84 -12.12 2.47
N ILE A 109 14.59 -11.96 2.04
CA ILE A 109 13.43 -11.82 2.94
C ILE A 109 13.03 -13.22 3.39
N ALA A 110 12.93 -13.44 4.71
CA ALA A 110 12.55 -14.74 5.25
C ALA A 110 11.03 -14.96 5.07
N ASP A 111 10.64 -16.17 4.72
CA ASP A 111 9.26 -16.61 4.69
C ASP A 111 8.79 -16.98 6.10
N ILE A 112 7.87 -16.19 6.66
CA ILE A 112 7.29 -16.41 7.99
C ILE A 112 6.01 -17.26 7.98
N GLY A 113 5.63 -17.83 6.84
CA GLY A 113 4.43 -18.69 6.71
C GLY A 113 3.14 -17.93 6.37
N ASN A 114 2.13 -18.70 5.98
CA ASN A 114 0.73 -18.26 5.86
C ASN A 114 -0.18 -19.47 6.15
N PRO A 115 -0.79 -19.56 7.35
CA PRO A 115 -0.80 -18.56 8.44
C PRO A 115 0.58 -18.31 9.04
N THR A 116 0.75 -17.13 9.67
CA THR A 116 2.01 -16.68 10.24
C THR A 116 2.56 -17.66 11.28
N ASN A 117 3.81 -18.09 11.10
CA ASN A 117 4.54 -18.92 12.05
C ASN A 117 5.31 -18.04 13.05
N VAL A 118 4.81 -17.99 14.28
CA VAL A 118 5.33 -17.14 15.35
C VAL A 118 6.77 -17.48 15.72
N GLU A 119 7.19 -18.76 15.64
CA GLU A 119 8.55 -19.19 15.94
C GLU A 119 9.54 -18.62 14.91
N LYS A 120 9.19 -18.67 13.63
CA LYS A 120 9.99 -18.02 12.57
C LYS A 120 10.12 -16.51 12.78
N VAL A 121 9.04 -15.85 13.24
CA VAL A 121 9.11 -14.41 13.57
C VAL A 121 10.07 -14.17 14.73
N LEU A 122 10.03 -14.99 15.79
CA LEU A 122 10.92 -14.89 16.94
C LEU A 122 12.39 -15.05 16.53
N GLU A 123 12.71 -16.02 15.67
CA GLU A 123 14.07 -16.26 15.15
C GLU A 123 14.65 -15.03 14.42
N LEU A 124 13.79 -14.25 13.78
CA LEU A 124 14.20 -13.02 13.08
C LEU A 124 14.54 -11.87 14.03
N GLN A 125 14.20 -11.96 15.33
CA GLN A 125 14.44 -10.92 16.34
C GLN A 125 14.03 -9.51 15.83
N PRO A 126 12.78 -9.30 15.40
CA PRO A 126 12.35 -8.01 14.88
C PRO A 126 12.35 -6.93 15.97
N ASP A 127 12.54 -5.68 15.58
CA ASP A 127 12.32 -4.51 16.42
C ASP A 127 10.95 -3.84 16.20
N LEU A 128 10.24 -4.27 15.14
CA LEU A 128 8.90 -3.86 14.80
C LEU A 128 8.19 -4.94 13.98
N ILE A 129 6.90 -5.16 14.27
CA ILE A 129 6.01 -6.02 13.48
C ILE A 129 4.85 -5.18 12.95
N ILE A 130 4.57 -5.27 11.65
CA ILE A 130 3.43 -4.61 11.00
C ILE A 130 2.45 -5.69 10.54
N THR A 131 1.21 -5.59 11.00
CA THR A 131 0.14 -6.54 10.72
C THR A 131 -1.17 -5.83 10.36
N THR A 132 -2.25 -6.60 10.16
CA THR A 132 -3.59 -6.09 9.85
C THR A 132 -4.60 -6.47 10.91
N GLU A 133 -5.80 -5.88 10.81
CA GLU A 133 -6.97 -6.24 11.61
C GLU A 133 -7.44 -7.69 11.41
N ASP A 134 -7.08 -8.32 10.29
CA ASP A 134 -7.42 -9.73 10.00
C ASP A 134 -6.55 -10.75 10.79
N THR A 135 -5.49 -10.28 11.44
CA THR A 135 -4.67 -11.13 12.30
C THR A 135 -5.46 -11.53 13.54
N THR A 136 -5.59 -12.85 13.78
CA THR A 136 -6.38 -13.32 14.92
C THR A 136 -5.82 -12.82 16.25
N PRO A 137 -6.67 -12.61 17.26
CA PRO A 137 -6.22 -12.10 18.57
C PRO A 137 -5.12 -12.96 19.20
N GLU A 138 -5.18 -14.27 19.04
CA GLU A 138 -4.22 -15.23 19.59
C GLU A 138 -2.83 -15.07 18.95
N VAL A 139 -2.79 -14.91 17.63
CA VAL A 139 -1.53 -14.67 16.89
C VAL A 139 -0.97 -13.29 17.24
N LYS A 140 -1.82 -12.25 17.26
CA LYS A 140 -1.42 -10.89 17.63
C LYS A 140 -0.80 -10.84 19.02
N GLU A 141 -1.43 -11.46 20.04
CA GLU A 141 -0.90 -11.53 21.41
C GLU A 141 0.48 -12.21 21.45
N GLN A 142 0.72 -13.22 20.63
CA GLN A 142 2.03 -13.87 20.54
C GLN A 142 3.07 -12.99 19.89
N LEU A 143 2.72 -12.28 18.83
CA LEU A 143 3.61 -11.31 18.14
C LEU A 143 4.00 -10.16 19.06
N GLU A 144 3.05 -9.64 19.85
CA GLU A 144 3.28 -8.56 20.83
C GLU A 144 4.28 -8.94 21.94
N LYS A 145 4.44 -10.23 22.22
CA LYS A 145 5.48 -10.74 23.15
C LYS A 145 6.88 -10.73 22.55
N ILE A 146 7.00 -10.65 21.22
CA ILE A 146 8.26 -10.64 20.48
C ILE A 146 8.76 -9.21 20.28
N ALA A 147 7.90 -8.33 19.74
CA ALA A 147 8.25 -6.94 19.43
C ALA A 147 7.00 -6.06 19.42
N PRO A 148 7.15 -4.71 19.47
CA PRO A 148 6.06 -3.79 19.20
C PRO A 148 5.34 -4.19 17.91
N THR A 149 4.02 -4.44 18.01
CA THR A 149 3.19 -4.92 16.91
C THR A 149 2.14 -3.87 16.59
N VAL A 150 2.19 -3.32 15.38
CA VAL A 150 1.31 -2.24 14.90
C VAL A 150 0.31 -2.82 13.90
N VAL A 151 -0.96 -2.53 14.12
CA VAL A 151 -2.04 -2.83 13.17
C VAL A 151 -2.20 -1.65 12.23
N VAL A 152 -2.02 -1.89 10.93
CA VAL A 152 -2.35 -0.94 9.86
C VAL A 152 -3.62 -1.43 9.20
N SER A 153 -4.56 -0.53 8.86
CA SER A 153 -5.82 -0.93 8.22
C SER A 153 -5.60 -1.42 6.80
N PHE A 154 -6.19 -2.58 6.47
CA PHE A 154 -6.10 -3.17 5.14
C PHE A 154 -7.28 -2.81 4.23
N GLY A 155 -8.46 -2.61 4.81
CA GLY A 155 -9.69 -2.35 4.07
C GLY A 155 -9.97 -0.89 3.78
N ASP A 156 -9.45 0.00 4.60
CA ASP A 156 -9.74 1.43 4.50
C ASP A 156 -8.81 2.15 3.54
N GLY A 157 -9.38 3.09 2.79
CA GLY A 157 -8.65 3.92 1.88
C GLY A 157 -8.18 3.22 0.59
N ASP A 158 -7.46 3.96 -0.22
CA ASP A 158 -6.85 3.43 -1.43
C ASP A 158 -5.37 3.01 -1.20
N VAL A 159 -4.73 2.54 -2.25
CA VAL A 159 -3.32 2.09 -2.21
C VAL A 159 -2.34 3.18 -1.78
N PHE A 160 -2.67 4.46 -2.02
CA PHE A 160 -1.81 5.58 -1.63
C PHE A 160 -2.00 5.93 -0.14
N GLU A 161 -3.23 5.83 0.36
CA GLU A 161 -3.51 5.98 1.79
C GLU A 161 -2.82 4.86 2.58
N GLN A 162 -2.95 3.61 2.14
CA GLN A 162 -2.22 2.48 2.76
C GLN A 162 -0.69 2.67 2.72
N LEU A 163 -0.14 3.21 1.62
CA LEU A 163 1.30 3.51 1.54
C LEU A 163 1.71 4.58 2.56
N ARG A 164 0.89 5.62 2.77
CA ARG A 164 1.10 6.65 3.78
C ARG A 164 1.04 6.10 5.20
N ASP A 165 0.08 5.21 5.47
CA ASP A 165 -0.07 4.59 6.79
C ASP A 165 1.15 3.74 7.14
N VAL A 166 1.63 2.92 6.22
CA VAL A 166 2.86 2.14 6.40
C VAL A 166 4.07 3.07 6.54
N ALA A 167 4.14 4.15 5.77
CA ALA A 167 5.21 5.14 5.85
C ALA A 167 5.24 5.83 7.21
N ALA A 168 4.07 6.20 7.75
CA ALA A 168 3.95 6.80 9.07
C ALA A 168 4.47 5.87 10.18
N VAL A 169 4.21 4.55 10.08
CA VAL A 169 4.77 3.54 10.99
C VAL A 169 6.29 3.46 10.88
N LEU A 170 6.83 3.58 9.67
CA LEU A 170 8.26 3.42 9.38
C LEU A 170 9.07 4.73 9.48
N GLY A 171 8.42 5.89 9.68
CA GLY A 171 9.07 7.21 9.62
C GLY A 171 9.52 7.57 8.19
N LYS A 172 8.73 7.18 7.16
CA LYS A 172 9.03 7.28 5.73
C LYS A 172 8.03 8.15 4.95
N ASP A 173 7.40 9.12 5.62
CA ASP A 173 6.37 9.98 5.02
C ASP A 173 6.84 10.69 3.74
N LYS A 174 8.09 11.17 3.76
CA LYS A 174 8.68 11.85 2.60
C LYS A 174 8.85 10.90 1.41
N GLU A 175 9.31 9.69 1.66
CA GLU A 175 9.48 8.65 0.63
C GLU A 175 8.13 8.24 0.03
N ALA A 176 7.07 8.18 0.84
CA ALA A 176 5.72 7.91 0.34
C ALA A 176 5.24 8.99 -0.63
N GLU A 177 5.34 10.28 -0.27
CA GLU A 177 4.94 11.36 -1.15
C GLU A 177 5.79 11.44 -2.44
N GLN A 178 7.09 11.14 -2.34
CA GLN A 178 7.97 11.05 -3.51
C GLN A 178 7.57 9.91 -4.45
N TRP A 179 7.23 8.75 -3.88
CA TRP A 179 6.79 7.61 -4.66
C TRP A 179 5.47 7.91 -5.39
N ILE A 180 4.47 8.48 -4.67
CA ILE A 180 3.17 8.86 -5.23
C ILE A 180 3.35 9.89 -6.35
N ALA A 181 4.15 10.93 -6.14
CA ALA A 181 4.41 11.92 -7.18
C ALA A 181 5.09 11.33 -8.42
N SER A 182 5.99 10.36 -8.23
CA SER A 182 6.63 9.64 -9.33
C SER A 182 5.64 8.78 -10.11
N PHE A 183 4.74 8.08 -9.42
CA PHE A 183 3.67 7.31 -10.03
C PHE A 183 2.70 8.20 -10.82
N ASP A 184 2.28 9.33 -10.26
CA ASP A 184 1.39 10.29 -10.93
C ASP A 184 2.02 10.88 -12.20
N LYS A 185 3.32 11.18 -12.15
CA LYS A 185 4.08 11.60 -13.34
C LYS A 185 4.07 10.52 -14.41
N LYS A 186 4.35 9.27 -14.04
CA LYS A 186 4.33 8.10 -14.92
C LYS A 186 2.94 7.90 -15.54
N ALA A 187 1.88 8.01 -14.74
CA ALA A 187 0.50 7.95 -15.22
C ALA A 187 0.20 9.07 -16.24
N GLY A 188 0.68 10.30 -15.99
CA GLY A 188 0.59 11.42 -16.92
C GLY A 188 1.31 11.16 -18.26
N GLU A 189 2.46 10.54 -18.21
CA GLU A 189 3.19 10.12 -19.41
C GLU A 189 2.45 9.02 -20.18
N GLY A 190 1.85 8.07 -19.44
CA GLY A 190 0.98 7.03 -20.01
C GLY A 190 -0.22 7.62 -20.73
N ARG A 191 -0.93 8.58 -20.12
CA ARG A 191 -2.03 9.30 -20.79
C ARG A 191 -1.60 10.00 -22.09
N LYS A 192 -0.42 10.63 -22.08
CA LYS A 192 0.14 11.26 -23.29
C LYS A 192 0.43 10.25 -24.39
N LYS A 193 0.99 9.07 -24.07
CA LYS A 193 1.25 7.99 -25.02
C LYS A 193 -0.02 7.43 -25.64
N LEU A 194 -1.11 7.38 -24.87
CA LEU A 194 -2.41 6.90 -25.32
C LEU A 194 -3.25 7.99 -25.99
N ALA A 195 -2.82 9.24 -25.99
CA ALA A 195 -3.52 10.33 -26.64
C ALA A 195 -3.70 10.03 -28.14
N GLY A 196 -4.94 10.13 -28.63
CA GLY A 196 -5.32 9.80 -30.02
C GLY A 196 -5.49 8.32 -30.34
N LYS A 197 -5.20 7.40 -29.37
CA LYS A 197 -5.47 5.96 -29.52
C LYS A 197 -6.93 5.61 -29.17
N PHE A 198 -7.60 6.48 -28.45
CA PHE A 198 -9.00 6.35 -28.06
C PHE A 198 -9.82 7.50 -28.63
N LYS A 199 -11.04 7.21 -29.06
CA LYS A 199 -12.01 8.26 -29.37
C LYS A 199 -12.45 8.93 -28.06
N LYS A 200 -12.93 10.18 -28.14
CA LYS A 200 -13.28 10.98 -26.95
C LYS A 200 -14.25 10.27 -26.00
N ASP A 201 -15.23 9.56 -26.55
CA ASP A 201 -16.28 8.90 -25.77
C ASP A 201 -16.12 7.36 -25.76
N GLU A 202 -14.99 6.84 -26.24
CA GLU A 202 -14.72 5.40 -26.26
C GLU A 202 -14.58 4.88 -24.84
N THR A 203 -15.29 3.78 -24.53
CA THR A 203 -15.38 3.20 -23.20
C THR A 203 -14.60 1.90 -23.08
N VAL A 204 -14.09 1.62 -21.90
CA VAL A 204 -13.36 0.39 -21.57
C VAL A 204 -14.08 -0.33 -20.44
N THR A 205 -14.47 -1.59 -20.64
CA THR A 205 -14.99 -2.45 -19.58
C THR A 205 -13.91 -3.41 -19.13
N ILE A 206 -13.85 -3.66 -17.84
CA ILE A 206 -12.95 -4.64 -17.24
C ILE A 206 -13.79 -5.77 -16.68
N TYR A 207 -13.59 -6.97 -17.23
CA TYR A 207 -14.17 -8.20 -16.69
C TYR A 207 -13.10 -9.07 -16.05
N MET A 208 -13.52 -9.91 -15.11
CA MET A 208 -12.71 -10.97 -14.55
C MET A 208 -13.47 -12.29 -14.55
N THR A 209 -12.79 -13.35 -14.95
CA THR A 209 -13.27 -14.71 -14.77
C THR A 209 -12.45 -15.42 -13.69
N TYR A 210 -13.15 -16.17 -12.83
CA TYR A 210 -12.54 -17.00 -11.79
C TYR A 210 -13.31 -18.31 -11.65
N GLY A 211 -12.61 -19.43 -11.63
CA GLY A 211 -13.23 -20.74 -11.54
C GLY A 211 -14.20 -21.04 -12.69
N LYS A 212 -15.26 -21.80 -12.41
CA LYS A 212 -16.23 -22.24 -13.42
C LYS A 212 -17.41 -21.30 -13.59
N ASP A 213 -17.73 -20.52 -12.55
CA ASP A 213 -19.04 -19.86 -12.44
C ASP A 213 -18.93 -18.36 -12.11
N VAL A 214 -17.71 -17.83 -11.97
CA VAL A 214 -17.54 -16.43 -11.55
C VAL A 214 -17.22 -15.56 -12.74
N LEU A 215 -18.11 -14.60 -13.02
CA LEU A 215 -17.88 -13.45 -13.89
C LEU A 215 -18.10 -12.18 -13.09
N ARG A 216 -17.12 -11.30 -13.12
CA ARG A 216 -17.15 -10.01 -12.41
C ARG A 216 -16.91 -8.86 -13.37
N VAL A 217 -17.51 -7.72 -13.08
CA VAL A 217 -17.18 -6.43 -13.69
C VAL A 217 -16.47 -5.56 -12.65
N TYR A 218 -15.33 -4.98 -13.02
CA TYR A 218 -14.47 -4.24 -12.10
C TYR A 218 -14.81 -2.76 -11.98
N GLY A 219 -14.57 -2.22 -10.79
CA GLY A 219 -14.66 -0.80 -10.44
C GLY A 219 -13.31 -0.11 -10.32
N ALA A 220 -13.07 0.57 -9.19
CA ALA A 220 -12.00 1.56 -9.00
C ALA A 220 -10.67 1.02 -8.47
N ARG A 221 -10.60 -0.25 -8.05
CA ARG A 221 -9.39 -0.84 -7.44
C ARG A 221 -8.69 -1.82 -8.39
N ASN A 222 -7.50 -2.27 -8.03
CA ASN A 222 -6.70 -3.22 -8.80
C ASN A 222 -6.51 -2.73 -10.25
N VAL A 223 -6.87 -3.55 -11.24
CA VAL A 223 -6.86 -3.16 -12.66
C VAL A 223 -7.65 -1.88 -12.94
N GLY A 224 -8.77 -1.67 -12.25
CA GLY A 224 -9.59 -0.46 -12.39
C GLY A 224 -8.89 0.81 -11.90
N HIS A 225 -8.02 0.74 -10.91
CA HIS A 225 -7.19 1.87 -10.50
C HIS A 225 -6.32 2.35 -11.68
N VAL A 226 -5.68 1.42 -12.34
CA VAL A 226 -4.80 1.73 -13.49
C VAL A 226 -5.61 2.30 -14.66
N ILE A 227 -6.68 1.65 -15.04
CA ILE A 227 -7.46 1.99 -16.23
C ILE A 227 -8.30 3.26 -16.04
N TYR A 228 -9.09 3.32 -14.96
CA TYR A 228 -10.05 4.43 -14.79
C TYR A 228 -9.47 5.62 -14.05
N ARG A 229 -8.59 5.39 -13.07
CA ARG A 229 -8.03 6.47 -12.26
C ARG A 229 -6.69 6.99 -12.82
N SER A 230 -5.72 6.10 -13.04
CA SER A 230 -4.38 6.51 -13.49
C SER A 230 -4.35 6.92 -14.95
N LEU A 231 -4.96 6.15 -15.84
CA LEU A 231 -5.01 6.45 -17.29
C LEU A 231 -6.21 7.29 -17.69
N ALA A 232 -7.16 7.50 -16.78
CA ALA A 232 -8.38 8.29 -17.00
C ALA A 232 -9.18 7.85 -18.23
N LEU A 233 -9.25 6.55 -18.51
CA LEU A 233 -10.07 5.99 -19.57
C LEU A 233 -11.53 5.91 -19.11
N ASN A 234 -12.47 6.11 -20.04
CA ASN A 234 -13.88 6.18 -19.69
C ASN A 234 -14.44 4.80 -19.36
N PRO A 235 -15.07 4.61 -18.19
CA PRO A 235 -15.85 3.42 -17.90
C PRO A 235 -17.21 3.47 -18.62
N PRO A 236 -17.87 2.32 -18.86
CA PRO A 236 -19.28 2.31 -19.27
C PRO A 236 -20.17 2.94 -18.22
N GLU A 237 -21.38 3.33 -18.64
CA GLU A 237 -22.34 4.08 -17.82
C GLU A 237 -22.61 3.45 -16.45
N TYR A 238 -22.81 2.14 -16.40
CA TYR A 238 -23.04 1.42 -15.15
C TYR A 238 -21.89 1.60 -14.14
N ILE A 239 -20.66 1.45 -14.60
CA ILE A 239 -19.46 1.59 -13.75
C ILE A 239 -19.27 3.06 -13.38
N ARG A 240 -19.46 3.98 -14.32
CA ARG A 240 -19.35 5.42 -14.10
C ARG A 240 -20.26 5.89 -12.96
N GLN A 241 -21.53 5.48 -12.99
CA GLN A 241 -22.50 5.84 -11.94
C GLN A 241 -22.12 5.30 -10.55
N LYS A 242 -21.49 4.13 -10.49
CA LYS A 242 -20.99 3.57 -9.22
C LYS A 242 -19.78 4.33 -8.72
N LEU A 243 -18.83 4.66 -9.60
CA LEU A 243 -17.63 5.41 -9.23
C LEU A 243 -17.98 6.85 -8.77
N GLU A 244 -18.95 7.50 -9.39
CA GLU A 244 -19.42 8.84 -8.98
C GLU A 244 -20.01 8.86 -7.56
N LYS A 245 -20.58 7.73 -7.11
CA LYS A 245 -21.17 7.58 -5.77
C LYS A 245 -20.17 7.05 -4.73
N ASP A 246 -18.95 6.73 -5.14
CA ASP A 246 -17.93 6.12 -4.30
C ASP A 246 -16.64 6.97 -4.24
N PRO A 247 -16.64 8.07 -3.50
CA PRO A 247 -15.49 8.97 -3.40
C PRO A 247 -14.28 8.33 -2.71
N LYS A 248 -14.47 7.21 -2.00
CA LYS A 248 -13.41 6.46 -1.32
C LYS A 248 -12.88 5.29 -2.15
N PHE A 249 -13.37 5.10 -3.37
CA PHE A 249 -12.96 4.01 -4.26
C PHE A 249 -13.08 2.60 -3.64
N ASN A 250 -14.15 2.36 -2.88
CA ASN A 250 -14.43 1.06 -2.26
C ASN A 250 -15.06 0.06 -3.23
N PHE A 251 -15.63 0.55 -4.33
CA PHE A 251 -16.22 -0.30 -5.35
C PHE A 251 -15.12 -1.09 -6.09
N VAL A 252 -14.91 -2.33 -5.70
CA VAL A 252 -13.92 -3.23 -6.31
C VAL A 252 -14.51 -3.91 -7.54
N TYR A 253 -15.60 -4.63 -7.39
CA TYR A 253 -16.30 -5.35 -8.47
C TYR A 253 -17.74 -5.71 -8.08
N ASP A 254 -18.54 -6.03 -9.09
CA ASP A 254 -19.82 -6.74 -8.94
C ASP A 254 -19.75 -8.10 -9.64
N SER A 255 -20.37 -9.11 -9.02
CA SER A 255 -20.64 -10.38 -9.69
C SER A 255 -21.83 -10.22 -10.62
N ILE A 256 -21.70 -10.68 -11.85
CA ILE A 256 -22.71 -10.54 -12.89
C ILE A 256 -22.97 -11.88 -13.60
N SER A 257 -24.11 -11.99 -14.24
CA SER A 257 -24.41 -13.10 -15.16
C SER A 257 -24.01 -12.73 -16.61
N MET A 258 -23.84 -13.74 -17.47
CA MET A 258 -23.48 -13.51 -18.88
C MET A 258 -24.50 -12.69 -19.65
N GLU A 259 -25.78 -12.72 -19.26
CA GLU A 259 -26.86 -11.94 -19.89
C GLU A 259 -26.65 -10.43 -19.74
N LYS A 260 -25.84 -10.01 -18.75
CA LYS A 260 -25.49 -8.62 -18.55
C LYS A 260 -24.36 -8.10 -19.47
N LEU A 261 -23.66 -8.99 -20.16
CA LEU A 261 -22.56 -8.61 -21.05
C LEU A 261 -22.95 -7.51 -22.08
N PRO A 262 -24.09 -7.61 -22.78
CA PRO A 262 -24.47 -6.58 -23.76
C PRO A 262 -24.73 -5.19 -23.14
N GLU A 263 -25.25 -5.17 -21.90
CA GLU A 263 -25.56 -3.94 -21.18
C GLU A 263 -24.30 -3.26 -20.62
N LEU A 264 -23.33 -4.07 -20.14
CA LEU A 264 -22.16 -3.60 -19.38
C LEU A 264 -20.90 -3.46 -20.22
N SER A 265 -20.88 -4.00 -21.45
CA SER A 265 -19.69 -3.95 -22.31
C SER A 265 -19.55 -2.58 -23.00
N GLY A 266 -18.36 -2.02 -22.89
CA GLY A 266 -17.93 -0.84 -23.64
C GLY A 266 -17.37 -1.16 -25.02
N ASP A 267 -16.74 -0.16 -25.62
CA ASP A 267 -16.12 -0.27 -26.95
C ASP A 267 -14.85 -1.13 -26.93
N ARG A 268 -14.20 -1.23 -25.79
CA ARG A 268 -13.05 -2.12 -25.52
C ARG A 268 -13.32 -2.95 -24.28
N ILE A 269 -12.75 -4.14 -24.24
CA ILE A 269 -12.84 -5.06 -23.11
C ILE A 269 -11.43 -5.46 -22.68
N ILE A 270 -11.17 -5.35 -21.38
CA ILE A 270 -10.02 -6.00 -20.73
C ILE A 270 -10.58 -7.19 -19.95
N MET A 271 -10.15 -8.38 -20.31
CA MET A 271 -10.54 -9.63 -19.67
C MET A 271 -9.40 -10.14 -18.79
N LEU A 272 -9.56 -10.00 -17.47
CA LEU A 272 -8.64 -10.57 -16.51
C LEU A 272 -8.98 -12.04 -16.28
N VAL A 273 -8.06 -12.91 -16.66
CA VAL A 273 -8.16 -14.35 -16.45
C VAL A 273 -7.37 -14.70 -15.21
N TYR A 274 -8.09 -14.95 -14.11
CA TYR A 274 -7.44 -15.17 -12.81
C TYR A 274 -6.70 -16.49 -12.74
N ASP A 275 -7.28 -17.55 -13.33
CA ASP A 275 -6.76 -18.90 -13.26
C ASP A 275 -6.71 -19.53 -14.65
N GLU A 276 -5.54 -20.06 -15.05
CA GLU A 276 -5.41 -20.76 -16.33
C GLU A 276 -6.23 -22.07 -16.41
N ALA A 277 -6.51 -22.71 -15.27
CA ALA A 277 -7.42 -23.87 -15.21
C ALA A 277 -8.86 -23.51 -15.63
N THR A 278 -9.21 -22.21 -15.60
CA THR A 278 -10.51 -21.72 -16.07
C THR A 278 -10.63 -21.60 -17.58
N LYS A 279 -9.60 -21.94 -18.35
CA LYS A 279 -9.73 -22.01 -19.83
C LYS A 279 -10.85 -22.94 -20.29
N ASP A 280 -11.21 -23.94 -19.47
CA ASP A 280 -12.37 -24.82 -19.68
C ASP A 280 -13.61 -24.42 -18.84
N GLY A 281 -13.53 -23.32 -18.11
CA GLY A 281 -14.56 -22.81 -17.22
C GLY A 281 -15.36 -21.63 -17.79
N MET A 282 -15.52 -20.57 -16.98
CA MET A 282 -16.34 -19.39 -17.31
C MET A 282 -15.88 -18.69 -18.60
N LEU A 283 -14.58 -18.53 -18.83
CA LEU A 283 -14.07 -17.87 -20.03
C LEU A 283 -14.53 -18.60 -21.30
N LYS A 284 -14.42 -19.92 -21.35
CA LYS A 284 -14.86 -20.72 -22.50
C LYS A 284 -16.38 -20.62 -22.74
N GLN A 285 -17.17 -20.64 -21.67
CA GLN A 285 -18.62 -20.44 -21.76
C GLN A 285 -18.95 -19.07 -22.36
N ILE A 286 -18.24 -18.02 -21.93
CA ILE A 286 -18.40 -16.66 -22.46
C ILE A 286 -18.07 -16.64 -23.96
N GLU A 287 -16.90 -17.12 -24.36
CA GLU A 287 -16.43 -17.09 -25.76
C GLU A 287 -17.34 -17.89 -26.70
N GLN A 288 -17.96 -18.97 -26.21
CA GLN A 288 -18.92 -19.77 -26.96
C GLN A 288 -20.31 -19.16 -27.03
N SER A 289 -20.62 -18.17 -26.21
CA SER A 289 -21.94 -17.57 -26.19
C SER A 289 -22.18 -16.63 -27.38
N ALA A 290 -23.40 -16.61 -27.87
CA ALA A 290 -23.82 -15.65 -28.89
C ALA A 290 -23.78 -14.21 -28.36
N LEU A 291 -24.01 -14.02 -27.06
CA LEU A 291 -23.94 -12.71 -26.40
C LEU A 291 -22.56 -12.10 -26.58
N TRP A 292 -21.49 -12.85 -26.26
CA TRP A 292 -20.12 -12.41 -26.40
C TRP A 292 -19.74 -12.10 -27.86
N ARG A 293 -19.99 -13.06 -28.78
CA ARG A 293 -19.66 -12.90 -30.20
C ARG A 293 -20.34 -11.68 -30.85
N ASN A 294 -21.47 -11.23 -30.29
CA ASN A 294 -22.20 -10.08 -30.80
C ASN A 294 -21.77 -8.74 -30.20
N LEU A 295 -20.92 -8.73 -29.18
CA LEU A 295 -20.42 -7.48 -28.60
C LEU A 295 -19.61 -6.67 -29.63
N PRO A 296 -19.79 -5.34 -29.69
CA PRO A 296 -19.02 -4.46 -30.57
C PRO A 296 -17.51 -4.61 -30.36
N ALA A 297 -17.04 -4.69 -29.10
CA ALA A 297 -15.62 -4.88 -28.79
C ALA A 297 -15.05 -6.17 -29.40
N VAL A 298 -15.81 -7.27 -29.36
CA VAL A 298 -15.41 -8.57 -29.91
C VAL A 298 -15.36 -8.53 -31.43
N LYS A 299 -16.42 -7.99 -32.08
CA LYS A 299 -16.49 -7.84 -33.56
C LYS A 299 -15.40 -6.93 -34.10
N ASN A 300 -14.97 -5.95 -33.32
CA ASN A 300 -13.94 -4.98 -33.72
C ASN A 300 -12.53 -5.42 -33.27
N HIS A 301 -12.36 -6.63 -32.75
CA HIS A 301 -11.07 -7.14 -32.24
C HIS A 301 -10.45 -6.21 -31.16
N LYS A 302 -11.28 -5.67 -30.23
CA LYS A 302 -10.85 -4.78 -29.15
C LYS A 302 -10.97 -5.43 -27.78
N VAL A 303 -10.56 -6.69 -27.68
CA VAL A 303 -10.53 -7.46 -26.44
C VAL A 303 -9.09 -7.76 -26.08
N TYR A 304 -8.69 -7.36 -24.87
CA TYR A 304 -7.36 -7.59 -24.32
C TYR A 304 -7.46 -8.62 -23.19
N PHE A 305 -6.67 -9.67 -23.26
CA PHE A 305 -6.59 -10.67 -22.20
C PHE A 305 -5.37 -10.41 -21.33
N ILE A 306 -5.57 -10.36 -20.03
CA ILE A 306 -4.51 -10.18 -19.04
C ILE A 306 -4.57 -11.29 -17.99
N LYS A 307 -3.40 -11.63 -17.41
CA LYS A 307 -3.29 -12.60 -16.31
C LYS A 307 -3.53 -11.94 -14.97
N ALA A 308 -3.71 -12.74 -13.90
CA ALA A 308 -3.93 -12.19 -12.57
C ALA A 308 -2.75 -11.37 -12.05
N ASP A 309 -1.52 -11.86 -12.19
CA ASP A 309 -0.32 -11.17 -11.73
C ASP A 309 0.23 -10.21 -12.81
N PRO A 310 0.49 -8.94 -12.49
CA PRO A 310 0.29 -8.22 -11.21
C PRO A 310 -1.11 -7.56 -11.06
N TRP A 311 -2.00 -7.72 -12.01
CA TRP A 311 -3.22 -6.94 -12.20
C TRP A 311 -4.30 -7.15 -11.12
N PHE A 312 -4.29 -8.32 -10.49
CA PHE A 312 -5.22 -8.63 -9.40
C PHE A 312 -4.75 -8.07 -8.06
N THR A 313 -3.45 -7.84 -7.90
CA THR A 313 -2.88 -7.32 -6.66
C THR A 313 -3.10 -5.81 -6.54
N TYR A 314 -3.52 -5.35 -5.35
CA TYR A 314 -3.74 -3.93 -5.07
C TYR A 314 -2.68 -3.42 -4.11
N SER A 315 -1.50 -3.15 -4.63
CA SER A 315 -0.34 -2.68 -3.89
C SER A 315 0.47 -1.68 -4.74
N PRO A 316 1.35 -0.87 -4.13
CA PRO A 316 2.11 0.13 -4.86
C PRO A 316 2.90 -0.44 -6.04
N LEU A 317 3.68 -1.51 -5.82
CA LEU A 317 4.51 -2.08 -6.88
C LEU A 317 3.69 -2.77 -7.97
N ALA A 318 2.57 -3.40 -7.59
CA ALA A 318 1.68 -4.05 -8.54
C ALA A 318 0.99 -3.03 -9.47
N ILE A 319 0.44 -1.93 -8.94
CA ILE A 319 -0.17 -0.90 -9.79
C ILE A 319 0.86 -0.19 -10.66
N ASP A 320 2.08 0.01 -10.17
CA ASP A 320 3.17 0.61 -10.94
C ASP A 320 3.56 -0.27 -12.13
N LYS A 321 3.67 -1.56 -11.92
CA LYS A 321 3.93 -2.55 -12.97
C LYS A 321 2.76 -2.66 -13.96
N SER A 322 1.54 -2.75 -13.44
CA SER A 322 0.32 -2.82 -14.27
C SER A 322 0.12 -1.57 -15.12
N LEU A 323 0.55 -0.40 -14.65
CA LEU A 323 0.50 0.84 -15.43
C LEU A 323 1.40 0.76 -16.68
N ASP A 324 2.62 0.24 -16.55
CA ASP A 324 3.51 0.03 -17.70
C ASP A 324 2.90 -0.95 -18.70
N GLU A 325 2.37 -2.04 -18.20
CA GLU A 325 1.74 -3.06 -19.04
C GLU A 325 0.48 -2.54 -19.75
N ALA A 326 -0.35 -1.76 -19.04
CA ALA A 326 -1.54 -1.12 -19.61
C ALA A 326 -1.19 -0.19 -20.76
N VAL A 327 -0.22 0.68 -20.54
CA VAL A 327 0.22 1.64 -21.57
C VAL A 327 0.76 0.91 -22.81
N ASN A 328 1.57 -0.14 -22.61
CA ASN A 328 2.11 -0.92 -23.71
C ASN A 328 1.00 -1.68 -24.46
N MET A 329 0.13 -2.36 -23.74
CA MET A 329 -0.98 -3.15 -24.29
C MET A 329 -1.96 -2.27 -25.09
N LEU A 330 -2.36 -1.13 -24.52
CA LEU A 330 -3.37 -0.25 -25.11
C LEU A 330 -2.81 0.68 -26.20
N SER A 331 -1.48 0.73 -26.38
CA SER A 331 -0.83 1.46 -27.47
C SER A 331 -0.96 0.77 -28.83
N VAL A 332 -1.31 -0.51 -28.83
CA VAL A 332 -1.47 -1.34 -30.04
C VAL A 332 -2.88 -1.97 -30.02
N ASP A 333 -3.44 -2.19 -31.21
CA ASP A 333 -4.69 -2.95 -31.30
C ASP A 333 -4.41 -4.45 -31.00
N PRO A 334 -5.32 -5.15 -30.33
CA PRO A 334 -5.17 -6.59 -30.09
C PRO A 334 -5.08 -7.35 -31.41
N LYS A 335 -4.29 -8.44 -31.39
CA LYS A 335 -4.13 -9.32 -32.55
C LYS A 335 -5.32 -10.25 -32.71
#